data_bf459e53bac3a16eb350c3c6fda41e2e
#
_entry.id   bf459e53bac3a16eb350c3c6fda41e2e
#
_cell.length_a   1.000
_cell.length_b   1.000
_cell.length_c   1.000
_cell.angle_alpha   90.00
_cell.angle_beta   90.00
_cell.angle_gamma   90.00
#
_symmetry.space_group_name_H-M   'P 1'
#
loop_
_entity.id
_entity.type
_entity.pdbx_description
1 polymer ?
#
loop_
_entity_poly.entity_id
_entity_poly.type
_entity_poly.pdbx_seq_one_letter_code
_entity_poly.pdbx_strand_id
1 'polypeptide(L)'
;LRTIVWYNIPMKAYKYRIYPTKKQAQTLANTLESCRVLYNCALEQRKIAYKQFGISLNYYHQADELKDLKETFAHYKQLHSQVLQDVLKRADKAFQNFFHRVKLGDKPGYPRFKGKGWYDSFTYPQSGFSLSDNSKGNQRLKLSKIGEVKIKLHRVIKGTIKTCTIKREVDKWYVCFSCEVEPERLPKTNKSVGVDVGLEKFAALSDGTMVENPRYLRKSEAKLKHEQRKLSRKKKGSNSRKKQRTKVAKIHRKVKNQRNDFLHKESCKLVTNYDVIVFEDLRIKNMVKNHRLAKSISDASWSKFVEYATYKAVSAGKEVILVNPRNTSQICSGCGNTVKKSLAARTHKCPCGLVLDRDINAAINILRLGTSPGRATAVAGL
;
A
#
# COMPACT_ATOMS: atom_id res chain seq x y z
N LEU A 1 3.89 32.38 16.84
CA LEU A 1 3.91 30.92 16.68
C LEU A 1 4.70 30.58 15.42
N ARG A 2 5.98 30.16 15.59
CA ARG A 2 6.83 29.67 14.50
C ARG A 2 6.39 28.21 14.25
N THR A 3 5.71 27.95 13.15
CA THR A 3 5.48 26.61 12.64
C THR A 3 6.82 26.07 12.17
N ILE A 4 7.44 25.19 12.96
CA ILE A 4 8.63 24.44 12.53
C ILE A 4 8.12 23.40 11.53
N VAL A 5 8.22 23.71 10.25
CA VAL A 5 8.00 22.75 9.18
C VAL A 5 9.23 21.84 9.16
N TRP A 6 9.11 20.65 9.74
CA TRP A 6 10.07 19.59 9.53
C TRP A 6 9.98 19.19 8.05
N TYR A 7 10.93 19.61 7.25
CA TYR A 7 11.13 19.07 5.90
C TYR A 7 11.60 17.62 6.03
N ASN A 8 10.64 16.70 6.24
CA ASN A 8 10.92 15.30 6.01
C ASN A 8 11.15 15.14 4.50
N ILE A 9 12.39 14.89 4.12
CA ILE A 9 12.74 14.55 2.72
C ILE A 9 11.83 13.40 2.31
N PRO A 10 10.99 13.57 1.28
CA PRO A 10 9.98 12.57 0.95
C PRO A 10 10.64 11.28 0.50
N MET A 11 10.21 10.18 1.12
CA MET A 11 10.66 8.84 0.78
C MET A 11 9.84 8.28 -0.38
N LYS A 12 10.49 7.89 -1.47
CA LYS A 12 9.86 7.27 -2.63
C LYS A 12 10.27 5.81 -2.78
N ALA A 13 9.27 4.94 -2.97
CA ALA A 13 9.53 3.52 -3.19
C ALA A 13 9.55 3.18 -4.69
N TYR A 14 10.64 2.53 -5.13
CA TYR A 14 10.81 2.02 -6.49
C TYR A 14 10.80 0.51 -6.48
N LYS A 15 9.84 -0.10 -7.17
CA LYS A 15 9.72 -1.56 -7.27
C LYS A 15 10.10 -2.04 -8.67
N TYR A 16 11.08 -2.96 -8.73
CA TYR A 16 11.53 -3.57 -9.98
C TYR A 16 11.46 -5.08 -9.92
N ARG A 17 11.34 -5.71 -11.08
CA ARG A 17 11.42 -7.15 -11.19
C ARG A 17 12.87 -7.62 -11.28
N ILE A 18 13.22 -8.65 -10.50
CA ILE A 18 14.49 -9.34 -10.58
C ILE A 18 14.30 -10.76 -11.12
N TYR A 19 15.34 -11.27 -11.77
CA TYR A 19 15.33 -12.56 -12.47
C TYR A 19 16.48 -13.43 -11.95
N PRO A 20 16.32 -14.04 -10.75
CA PRO A 20 17.34 -14.91 -10.20
C PRO A 20 17.42 -16.22 -11.01
N THR A 21 18.62 -16.80 -11.11
CA THR A 21 18.83 -18.18 -11.59
C THR A 21 18.16 -19.18 -10.63
N LYS A 22 18.06 -20.45 -11.01
CA LYS A 22 17.49 -21.49 -10.14
C LYS A 22 18.24 -21.56 -8.79
N LYS A 23 19.58 -21.54 -8.80
CA LYS A 23 20.43 -21.53 -7.60
C LYS A 23 20.17 -20.30 -6.73
N GLN A 24 20.16 -19.11 -7.31
CA GLN A 24 19.86 -17.87 -6.61
C GLN A 24 18.44 -17.83 -6.03
N ALA A 25 17.45 -18.31 -6.79
CA ALA A 25 16.07 -18.38 -6.32
C ALA A 25 15.92 -19.32 -5.10
N GLN A 26 16.68 -20.42 -5.06
CA GLN A 26 16.75 -21.29 -3.91
C GLN A 26 17.42 -20.60 -2.71
N THR A 27 18.55 -19.92 -2.91
CA THR A 27 19.22 -19.14 -1.86
C THR A 27 18.30 -18.06 -1.28
N LEU A 28 17.60 -17.30 -2.15
CA LEU A 28 16.60 -16.32 -1.73
C LEU A 28 15.45 -16.96 -0.93
N ALA A 29 15.00 -18.14 -1.32
CA ALA A 29 13.93 -18.85 -0.61
C ALA A 29 14.42 -19.36 0.76
N ASN A 30 15.63 -19.87 0.84
CA ASN A 30 16.28 -20.28 2.11
C ASN A 30 16.45 -19.08 3.05
N THR A 31 16.91 -17.93 2.53
CA THR A 31 17.01 -16.68 3.28
C THR A 31 15.67 -16.27 3.88
N LEU A 32 14.57 -16.31 3.10
CA LEU A 32 13.22 -16.03 3.61
C LEU A 32 12.80 -16.99 4.71
N GLU A 33 13.11 -18.28 4.58
CA GLU A 33 12.76 -19.28 5.59
C GLU A 33 13.57 -19.07 6.89
N SER A 34 14.88 -18.84 6.81
CA SER A 34 15.70 -18.51 7.98
C SER A 34 15.22 -17.23 8.68
N CYS A 35 14.88 -16.19 7.92
CA CYS A 35 14.29 -14.97 8.47
C CYS A 35 12.94 -15.23 9.15
N ARG A 36 12.12 -16.13 8.60
CA ARG A 36 10.84 -16.53 9.20
C ARG A 36 11.04 -17.24 10.54
N VAL A 37 11.99 -18.18 10.57
CA VAL A 37 12.33 -18.92 11.81
C VAL A 37 12.81 -17.94 12.85
N LEU A 38 13.81 -17.10 12.54
CA LEU A 38 14.34 -16.09 13.45
C LEU A 38 13.23 -15.15 13.99
N TYR A 39 12.34 -14.68 13.13
CA TYR A 39 11.20 -13.86 13.56
C TYR A 39 10.30 -14.58 14.56
N ASN A 40 10.02 -15.85 14.33
CA ASN A 40 9.19 -16.65 15.24
C ASN A 40 9.90 -16.95 16.55
N CYS A 41 11.19 -17.30 16.52
CA CYS A 41 12.00 -17.49 17.73
C CYS A 41 12.05 -16.21 18.58
N ALA A 42 12.23 -15.04 17.95
CA ALA A 42 12.24 -13.77 18.65
C ALA A 42 10.88 -13.46 19.32
N LEU A 43 9.76 -13.80 18.68
CA LEU A 43 8.42 -13.68 19.29
C LEU A 43 8.24 -14.64 20.47
N GLU A 44 8.68 -15.89 20.31
CA GLU A 44 8.55 -16.93 21.34
C GLU A 44 9.39 -16.60 22.56
N GLN A 45 10.62 -16.20 22.36
CA GLN A 45 11.54 -15.77 23.42
C GLN A 45 10.93 -14.64 24.27
N ARG A 46 10.41 -13.58 23.64
CA ARG A 46 9.73 -12.47 24.34
C ARG A 46 8.52 -12.96 25.15
N LYS A 47 7.74 -13.86 24.55
CA LYS A 47 6.56 -14.41 25.20
C LYS A 47 6.93 -15.25 26.42
N ILE A 48 7.95 -16.10 26.30
CA ILE A 48 8.42 -16.96 27.40
C ILE A 48 9.05 -16.11 28.51
N ALA A 49 9.96 -15.18 28.16
CA ALA A 49 10.63 -14.31 29.11
C ALA A 49 9.63 -13.52 29.98
N TYR A 50 8.61 -12.97 29.35
CA TYR A 50 7.57 -12.23 30.08
C TYR A 50 6.67 -13.16 30.92
N LYS A 51 6.21 -14.28 30.35
CA LYS A 51 5.27 -15.17 31.03
C LYS A 51 5.90 -15.90 32.22
N GLN A 52 7.16 -16.32 32.11
CA GLN A 52 7.83 -17.12 33.15
C GLN A 52 8.60 -16.26 34.16
N PHE A 53 9.19 -15.14 33.70
CA PHE A 53 10.13 -14.37 34.50
C PHE A 53 9.73 -12.90 34.67
N GLY A 54 8.63 -12.44 34.08
CA GLY A 54 8.24 -11.02 34.09
C GLY A 54 9.19 -10.09 33.29
N ILE A 55 10.14 -10.66 32.56
CA ILE A 55 11.19 -9.90 31.85
C ILE A 55 10.68 -9.41 30.50
N SER A 56 10.76 -8.10 30.28
CA SER A 56 10.43 -7.48 28.98
C SER A 56 11.68 -7.36 28.12
N LEU A 57 11.76 -8.16 27.06
CA LEU A 57 12.85 -8.11 26.08
C LEU A 57 12.55 -7.08 24.97
N ASN A 58 13.58 -6.35 24.56
CA ASN A 58 13.52 -5.39 23.44
C ASN A 58 14.42 -5.85 22.27
N TYR A 59 14.53 -4.98 21.25
CA TYR A 59 15.38 -5.23 20.08
C TYR A 59 16.85 -5.44 20.47
N TYR A 60 17.40 -4.65 21.38
CA TYR A 60 18.83 -4.66 21.71
C TYR A 60 19.22 -5.98 22.38
N HIS A 61 18.47 -6.44 23.38
CA HIS A 61 18.72 -7.72 24.03
C HIS A 61 18.79 -8.89 23.02
N GLN A 62 17.88 -8.90 22.04
CA GLN A 62 17.86 -9.97 21.04
C GLN A 62 18.92 -9.78 19.93
N ALA A 63 19.32 -8.54 19.65
CA ALA A 63 20.35 -8.26 18.65
C ALA A 63 21.75 -8.68 19.12
N ASP A 64 22.03 -8.57 20.41
CA ASP A 64 23.30 -8.98 21.02
C ASP A 64 23.48 -10.51 20.92
N GLU A 65 22.39 -11.29 21.04
CA GLU A 65 22.42 -12.76 20.90
C GLU A 65 22.67 -13.23 19.44
N LEU A 66 22.65 -12.34 18.44
CA LEU A 66 22.87 -12.75 17.04
C LEU A 66 24.28 -13.31 16.78
N LYS A 67 25.27 -12.94 17.58
CA LYS A 67 26.61 -13.46 17.46
C LYS A 67 26.63 -14.96 17.84
N ASP A 68 26.12 -15.28 19.00
CA ASP A 68 26.03 -16.65 19.52
C ASP A 68 25.14 -17.53 18.66
N LEU A 69 24.02 -16.97 18.18
CA LEU A 69 23.12 -17.65 17.21
C LEU A 69 23.87 -18.08 15.94
N LYS A 70 24.78 -17.25 15.42
CA LYS A 70 25.59 -17.58 14.23
C LYS A 70 26.67 -18.61 14.53
N GLU A 71 27.20 -18.59 15.72
CA GLU A 71 28.21 -19.57 16.16
C GLU A 71 27.54 -20.94 16.30
N THR A 72 26.38 -21.00 16.95
CA THR A 72 25.63 -22.23 17.17
C THR A 72 25.03 -22.80 15.90
N PHE A 73 24.48 -21.93 15.02
CA PHE A 73 23.76 -22.35 13.81
C PHE A 73 24.45 -21.83 12.54
N ALA A 74 25.33 -22.61 11.95
CA ALA A 74 26.18 -22.25 10.81
C ALA A 74 25.38 -21.68 9.59
N HIS A 75 24.11 -22.06 9.40
CA HIS A 75 23.32 -21.54 8.30
C HIS A 75 23.02 -20.04 8.41
N TYR A 76 23.03 -19.45 9.61
CA TYR A 76 22.91 -17.99 9.78
C TYR A 76 24.17 -17.23 9.38
N LYS A 77 25.35 -17.86 9.35
CA LYS A 77 26.58 -17.27 8.79
C LYS A 77 26.48 -16.98 7.29
N GLN A 78 25.57 -17.69 6.60
CA GLN A 78 25.30 -17.49 5.17
C GLN A 78 24.38 -16.30 4.90
N LEU A 79 23.82 -15.64 5.92
CA LEU A 79 22.98 -14.47 5.79
C LEU A 79 23.74 -13.20 6.14
N HIS A 80 23.37 -12.10 5.48
CA HIS A 80 23.93 -10.79 5.81
C HIS A 80 23.45 -10.34 7.20
N SER A 81 24.36 -9.83 8.04
CA SER A 81 24.05 -9.49 9.44
C SER A 81 22.92 -8.48 9.59
N GLN A 82 22.93 -7.43 8.78
CA GLN A 82 21.88 -6.41 8.82
C GLN A 82 20.50 -6.96 8.41
N VAL A 83 20.44 -8.02 7.60
CA VAL A 83 19.16 -8.70 7.28
C VAL A 83 18.59 -9.36 8.55
N LEU A 84 19.44 -10.00 9.35
CA LEU A 84 19.00 -10.62 10.62
C LEU A 84 18.56 -9.55 11.63
N GLN A 85 19.31 -8.46 11.75
CA GLN A 85 18.93 -7.31 12.58
C GLN A 85 17.57 -6.71 12.16
N ASP A 86 17.32 -6.58 10.85
CA ASP A 86 16.02 -6.09 10.35
C ASP A 86 14.86 -7.04 10.71
N VAL A 87 15.09 -8.36 10.73
CA VAL A 87 14.10 -9.33 11.20
C VAL A 87 13.72 -9.08 12.67
N LEU A 88 14.69 -8.87 13.54
CA LEU A 88 14.45 -8.55 14.95
C LEU A 88 13.76 -7.19 15.12
N LYS A 89 14.17 -6.17 14.35
CA LYS A 89 13.48 -4.87 14.31
C LYS A 89 12.01 -5.01 13.89
N ARG A 90 11.70 -5.90 12.96
CA ARG A 90 10.30 -6.17 12.55
C ARG A 90 9.49 -6.84 13.66
N ALA A 91 10.09 -7.75 14.43
CA ALA A 91 9.45 -8.34 15.60
C ALA A 91 9.19 -7.28 16.67
N ASP A 92 10.19 -6.44 16.95
CA ASP A 92 10.11 -5.34 17.89
C ASP A 92 9.00 -4.35 17.51
N LYS A 93 8.98 -3.89 16.26
CA LYS A 93 7.94 -3.01 15.74
C LYS A 93 6.53 -3.61 15.84
N ALA A 94 6.39 -4.93 15.71
CA ALA A 94 5.10 -5.60 15.90
C ALA A 94 4.61 -5.48 17.34
N PHE A 95 5.49 -5.59 18.35
CA PHE A 95 5.17 -5.36 19.75
C PHE A 95 4.91 -3.88 20.04
N GLN A 96 5.73 -2.96 19.54
CA GLN A 96 5.49 -1.52 19.68
C GLN A 96 4.10 -1.13 19.15
N ASN A 97 3.71 -1.63 17.97
CA ASN A 97 2.39 -1.39 17.40
C ASN A 97 1.26 -2.04 18.22
N PHE A 98 1.52 -3.17 18.87
CA PHE A 98 0.57 -3.78 19.80
C PHE A 98 0.35 -2.89 21.02
N PHE A 99 1.41 -2.50 21.73
CA PHE A 99 1.33 -1.64 22.91
C PHE A 99 0.76 -0.25 22.60
N HIS A 100 1.10 0.32 21.45
CA HIS A 100 0.52 1.59 21.00
C HIS A 100 -1.00 1.50 20.86
N ARG A 101 -1.53 0.42 20.26
CA ARG A 101 -2.99 0.21 20.17
C ARG A 101 -3.64 -0.03 21.54
N VAL A 102 -2.97 -0.75 22.43
CA VAL A 102 -3.45 -0.90 23.83
C VAL A 102 -3.58 0.48 24.49
N LYS A 103 -2.55 1.33 24.36
CA LYS A 103 -2.54 2.68 24.94
C LYS A 103 -3.64 3.59 24.37
N LEU A 104 -3.99 3.41 23.09
CA LEU A 104 -5.08 4.18 22.43
C LEU A 104 -6.48 3.60 22.70
N GLY A 105 -6.62 2.51 23.44
CA GLY A 105 -7.90 1.82 23.63
C GLY A 105 -8.43 1.12 22.38
N ASP A 106 -7.61 1.00 21.33
CA ASP A 106 -7.95 0.28 20.12
C ASP A 106 -7.91 -1.24 20.36
N LYS A 107 -8.60 -2.03 19.51
CA LYS A 107 -8.52 -3.50 19.57
C LYS A 107 -7.07 -3.94 19.31
N PRO A 108 -6.32 -4.37 20.34
CA PRO A 108 -4.93 -4.76 20.19
C PRO A 108 -4.84 -6.10 19.47
N GLY A 109 -4.05 -6.17 18.42
CA GLY A 109 -3.72 -7.45 17.78
C GLY A 109 -2.36 -7.93 18.27
N TYR A 110 -2.31 -8.96 19.12
CA TYR A 110 -1.05 -9.53 19.59
C TYR A 110 -0.19 -10.01 18.41
N PRO A 111 1.15 -9.82 18.42
CA PRO A 111 2.05 -10.30 17.36
C PRO A 111 1.88 -11.80 17.11
N ARG A 112 1.72 -12.20 15.83
CA ARG A 112 1.45 -13.60 15.46
C ARG A 112 2.64 -14.25 14.80
N PHE A 113 2.85 -15.53 15.07
CA PHE A 113 3.81 -16.36 14.35
C PHE A 113 3.55 -16.37 12.84
N LYS A 114 4.60 -16.40 12.06
CA LYS A 114 4.54 -16.50 10.61
C LYS A 114 4.61 -17.96 10.18
N GLY A 115 3.53 -18.46 9.61
CA GLY A 115 3.49 -19.78 8.99
C GLY A 115 4.37 -19.87 7.75
N LYS A 116 4.67 -21.09 7.31
CA LYS A 116 5.48 -21.35 6.10
C LYS A 116 4.86 -20.66 4.87
N GLY A 117 5.68 -19.82 4.20
CA GLY A 117 5.25 -19.04 3.02
C GLY A 117 4.50 -17.74 3.32
N TRP A 118 4.39 -17.34 4.60
CA TRP A 118 3.81 -16.06 5.02
C TRP A 118 4.86 -14.99 5.37
N TYR A 119 6.14 -15.32 5.23
CA TYR A 119 7.25 -14.38 5.32
C TYR A 119 7.80 -14.20 3.91
N ASP A 120 7.49 -13.09 3.27
CA ASP A 120 7.64 -12.92 1.81
C ASP A 120 8.69 -11.88 1.42
N SER A 121 9.36 -11.25 2.40
CA SER A 121 10.37 -10.22 2.14
C SER A 121 11.43 -10.14 3.23
N PHE A 122 12.64 -9.70 2.86
CA PHE A 122 13.72 -9.32 3.76
C PHE A 122 14.42 -8.06 3.23
N THR A 123 15.05 -7.29 4.11
CA THR A 123 15.60 -5.97 3.78
C THR A 123 17.08 -5.89 4.12
N TYR A 124 17.83 -5.30 3.21
CA TYR A 124 19.15 -4.74 3.45
C TYR A 124 18.96 -3.26 3.81
N PRO A 125 19.09 -2.86 5.10
CA PRO A 125 18.71 -1.51 5.52
C PRO A 125 19.72 -0.42 5.13
N GLN A 126 20.99 -0.74 4.98
CA GLN A 126 22.04 0.25 4.67
C GLN A 126 23.06 -0.27 3.67
N SER A 127 23.58 -1.47 3.89
CA SER A 127 24.68 -2.06 3.11
C SER A 127 24.35 -3.47 2.63
N GLY A 128 25.25 -4.07 1.87
CA GLY A 128 25.09 -5.43 1.34
C GLY A 128 24.35 -5.50 0.00
N PHE A 129 24.14 -4.38 -0.66
CA PHE A 129 23.61 -4.33 -2.01
C PHE A 129 24.26 -3.20 -2.83
N SER A 130 24.35 -3.40 -4.14
CA SER A 130 24.75 -2.37 -5.10
C SER A 130 24.12 -2.63 -6.45
N LEU A 131 23.92 -1.55 -7.23
CA LEU A 131 23.50 -1.63 -8.63
C LEU A 131 24.74 -1.46 -9.50
N SER A 132 24.87 -2.28 -10.53
CA SER A 132 25.95 -2.20 -11.53
C SER A 132 25.39 -2.49 -12.91
N ASP A 133 25.95 -1.84 -13.92
CA ASP A 133 25.79 -2.21 -15.31
C ASP A 133 26.97 -3.08 -15.70
N ASN A 134 26.72 -4.19 -16.38
CA ASN A 134 27.81 -4.96 -16.94
C ASN A 134 28.25 -4.34 -18.28
N SER A 135 29.39 -4.76 -18.81
CA SER A 135 29.97 -4.32 -20.07
C SER A 135 29.05 -4.45 -21.30
N LYS A 136 27.92 -5.19 -21.17
CA LYS A 136 26.90 -5.37 -22.21
C LYS A 136 25.62 -4.54 -21.93
N GLY A 137 25.66 -3.52 -21.04
CA GLY A 137 24.51 -2.69 -20.69
C GLY A 137 23.40 -3.43 -19.92
N ASN A 138 23.67 -4.65 -19.44
CA ASN A 138 22.70 -5.40 -18.66
C ASN A 138 22.79 -5.04 -17.17
N GLN A 139 21.72 -4.51 -16.64
CA GLN A 139 21.63 -4.09 -15.25
C GLN A 139 21.65 -5.26 -14.28
N ARG A 140 22.48 -5.17 -13.26
CA ARG A 140 22.68 -6.17 -12.22
C ARG A 140 22.46 -5.57 -10.84
N LEU A 141 21.84 -6.36 -9.98
CA LEU A 141 21.72 -6.08 -8.55
C LEU A 141 22.62 -7.07 -7.82
N LYS A 142 23.73 -6.58 -7.27
CA LYS A 142 24.61 -7.37 -6.39
C LYS A 142 24.00 -7.41 -5.00
N LEU A 143 23.83 -8.59 -4.46
CA LEU A 143 23.31 -8.83 -3.10
C LEU A 143 24.31 -9.66 -2.32
N SER A 144 24.73 -9.17 -1.18
CA SER A 144 25.66 -9.88 -0.27
C SER A 144 25.07 -11.26 0.08
N LYS A 145 25.93 -12.28 0.02
CA LYS A 145 25.59 -13.70 0.26
C LYS A 145 24.68 -14.36 -0.78
N ILE A 146 24.29 -13.66 -1.86
CA ILE A 146 23.43 -14.17 -2.94
C ILE A 146 24.12 -14.06 -4.30
N GLY A 147 24.91 -12.99 -4.50
CA GLY A 147 25.59 -12.70 -5.76
C GLY A 147 24.81 -11.72 -6.65
N GLU A 148 25.16 -11.66 -7.93
CA GLU A 148 24.60 -10.72 -8.89
C GLU A 148 23.35 -11.28 -9.56
N VAL A 149 22.21 -10.58 -9.38
CA VAL A 149 20.91 -10.95 -9.92
C VAL A 149 20.53 -9.99 -11.03
N LYS A 150 20.05 -10.51 -12.17
CA LYS A 150 19.53 -9.68 -13.27
C LYS A 150 18.32 -8.89 -12.79
N ILE A 151 18.35 -7.56 -13.00
CA ILE A 151 17.26 -6.63 -12.70
C ILE A 151 16.79 -5.97 -14.00
N LYS A 152 15.51 -5.57 -14.06
CA LYS A 152 14.97 -4.74 -15.15
C LYS A 152 14.51 -3.40 -14.58
N LEU A 153 15.33 -2.37 -14.74
CA LEU A 153 14.97 -0.99 -14.40
C LEU A 153 14.17 -0.40 -15.56
N HIS A 154 12.85 -0.36 -15.41
CA HIS A 154 11.93 0.20 -16.43
C HIS A 154 11.72 1.71 -16.26
N ARG A 155 12.34 2.30 -15.26
CA ARG A 155 12.39 3.75 -14.99
C ARG A 155 13.67 4.06 -14.21
N VAL A 156 14.16 5.28 -14.34
CA VAL A 156 15.33 5.77 -13.59
C VAL A 156 14.99 5.87 -12.11
N ILE A 157 15.91 5.48 -11.25
CA ILE A 157 15.84 5.71 -9.80
C ILE A 157 16.33 7.13 -9.55
N LYS A 158 15.45 7.98 -9.04
CA LYS A 158 15.81 9.33 -8.61
C LYS A 158 16.16 9.32 -7.12
N GLY A 159 17.14 10.13 -6.71
CA GLY A 159 17.57 10.29 -5.33
C GLY A 159 18.47 9.17 -4.80
N THR A 160 18.72 9.19 -3.50
CA THR A 160 19.65 8.29 -2.81
C THR A 160 18.93 7.05 -2.29
N ILE A 161 19.38 5.86 -2.67
CA ILE A 161 18.83 4.59 -2.19
C ILE A 161 19.23 4.38 -0.73
N LYS A 162 18.26 4.27 0.18
CA LYS A 162 18.48 4.01 1.61
C LYS A 162 18.33 2.53 1.96
N THR A 163 17.33 1.86 1.42
CA THR A 163 17.08 0.45 1.72
C THR A 163 16.80 -0.36 0.46
N CYS A 164 17.17 -1.65 0.52
CA CYS A 164 16.88 -2.61 -0.55
C CYS A 164 16.08 -3.78 0.03
N THR A 165 14.79 -3.85 -0.28
CA THR A 165 13.91 -4.94 0.17
C THR A 165 13.68 -5.94 -0.96
N ILE A 166 14.06 -7.18 -0.75
CA ILE A 166 13.77 -8.29 -1.66
C ILE A 166 12.44 -8.89 -1.28
N LYS A 167 11.55 -9.04 -2.26
CA LYS A 167 10.18 -9.54 -2.04
C LYS A 167 9.80 -10.62 -3.03
N ARG A 168 9.19 -11.70 -2.52
CA ARG A 168 8.57 -12.74 -3.34
C ARG A 168 7.07 -12.50 -3.45
N GLU A 169 6.56 -12.35 -4.67
CA GLU A 169 5.13 -12.28 -4.94
C GLU A 169 4.69 -13.47 -5.81
N VAL A 170 4.06 -14.44 -5.18
CA VAL A 170 3.62 -15.70 -5.79
C VAL A 170 4.82 -16.50 -6.32
N ASP A 171 5.12 -16.37 -7.61
CA ASP A 171 6.20 -17.05 -8.33
C ASP A 171 7.27 -16.10 -8.89
N LYS A 172 7.22 -14.83 -8.52
CA LYS A 172 8.12 -13.78 -9.04
C LYS A 172 8.86 -13.09 -7.91
N TRP A 173 10.09 -12.68 -8.21
CA TRP A 173 10.93 -11.93 -7.32
C TRP A 173 10.99 -10.45 -7.72
N TYR A 174 10.97 -9.60 -6.74
CA TYR A 174 11.05 -8.15 -6.89
C TYR A 174 12.04 -7.58 -5.90
N VAL A 175 12.60 -6.44 -6.25
CA VAL A 175 13.29 -5.55 -5.33
C VAL A 175 12.48 -4.27 -5.19
N CYS A 176 12.39 -3.77 -3.98
CA CYS A 176 11.84 -2.46 -3.66
C CYS A 176 12.95 -1.62 -3.02
N PHE A 177 13.34 -0.54 -3.70
CA PHE A 177 14.26 0.44 -3.15
C PHE A 177 13.46 1.55 -2.48
N SER A 178 13.83 1.91 -1.24
CA SER A 178 13.35 3.13 -0.60
C SER A 178 14.42 4.20 -0.82
N CYS A 179 14.02 5.29 -1.45
CA CYS A 179 14.93 6.36 -1.84
C CYS A 179 14.50 7.68 -1.22
N GLU A 180 15.46 8.43 -0.71
CA GLU A 180 15.27 9.84 -0.43
C GLU A 180 15.29 10.60 -1.75
N VAL A 181 14.24 11.34 -2.04
CA VAL A 181 14.11 12.12 -3.27
C VAL A 181 13.76 13.55 -2.93
N GLU A 182 14.33 14.49 -3.66
CA GLU A 182 13.87 15.86 -3.60
C GLU A 182 12.48 15.98 -4.23
N PRO A 183 11.56 16.79 -3.64
CA PRO A 183 10.24 17.00 -4.22
C PRO A 183 10.37 17.65 -5.59
N GLU A 184 9.78 17.03 -6.59
CA GLU A 184 9.73 17.57 -7.95
C GLU A 184 8.43 18.40 -8.07
N ARG A 185 8.52 19.70 -7.82
CA ARG A 185 7.37 20.61 -7.92
C ARG A 185 6.91 20.68 -9.36
N LEU A 186 5.62 20.48 -9.58
CA LEU A 186 4.97 20.72 -10.87
C LEU A 186 4.56 22.19 -11.02
N PRO A 187 4.45 22.70 -12.25
CA PRO A 187 3.92 24.03 -12.51
C PRO A 187 2.53 24.20 -11.88
N LYS A 188 2.24 25.40 -11.41
CA LYS A 188 0.88 25.75 -10.94
C LYS A 188 -0.08 25.80 -12.11
N THR A 189 -1.26 25.24 -11.92
CA THR A 189 -2.35 25.26 -12.90
C THR A 189 -3.43 26.28 -12.56
N ASN A 190 -3.42 26.76 -11.32
CA ASN A 190 -4.46 27.65 -10.73
C ASN A 190 -5.88 27.05 -10.79
N LYS A 191 -5.96 25.71 -10.88
CA LYS A 191 -7.21 24.97 -10.94
C LYS A 191 -7.44 24.15 -9.67
N SER A 192 -8.67 24.11 -9.20
CA SER A 192 -9.12 23.29 -8.09
C SER A 192 -10.21 22.35 -8.55
N VAL A 193 -10.31 21.16 -7.94
CA VAL A 193 -11.32 20.15 -8.31
C VAL A 193 -11.87 19.44 -7.08
N GLY A 194 -13.18 19.27 -7.02
CA GLY A 194 -13.87 18.35 -6.11
C GLY A 194 -14.06 16.99 -6.79
N VAL A 195 -13.88 15.92 -6.04
CA VAL A 195 -13.95 14.54 -6.55
C VAL A 195 -14.90 13.73 -5.69
N ASP A 196 -16.03 13.36 -6.26
CA ASP A 196 -16.95 12.36 -5.70
C ASP A 196 -16.60 10.97 -6.20
N VAL A 197 -16.44 9.98 -5.29
CA VAL A 197 -16.07 8.61 -5.65
C VAL A 197 -17.28 7.67 -5.53
N GLY A 198 -17.53 6.91 -6.59
CA GLY A 198 -18.72 6.07 -6.72
C GLY A 198 -18.45 4.63 -7.15
N LEU A 199 -19.48 3.80 -7.11
CA LEU A 199 -19.45 2.41 -7.58
C LEU A 199 -19.90 2.25 -9.02
N GLU A 200 -20.76 3.11 -9.52
CA GLU A 200 -21.21 3.11 -10.91
C GLU A 200 -20.16 3.73 -11.80
N LYS A 201 -19.89 5.00 -11.64
CA LYS A 201 -18.69 5.68 -12.08
C LYS A 201 -17.64 5.56 -10.97
N PHE A 202 -16.37 5.49 -11.33
CA PHE A 202 -15.30 5.43 -10.34
C PHE A 202 -15.13 6.76 -9.61
N ALA A 203 -15.22 7.85 -10.35
CA ALA A 203 -15.21 9.21 -9.81
C ALA A 203 -15.93 10.17 -10.75
N ALA A 204 -16.61 11.18 -10.18
CA ALA A 204 -17.12 12.35 -10.85
C ALA A 204 -16.33 13.57 -10.38
N LEU A 205 -15.93 14.44 -11.28
CA LEU A 205 -15.18 15.66 -11.03
C LEU A 205 -16.09 16.88 -11.14
N SER A 206 -15.81 17.93 -10.38
CA SER A 206 -16.59 19.15 -10.37
C SER A 206 -16.55 19.93 -11.69
N ASP A 207 -15.65 19.60 -12.60
CA ASP A 207 -15.57 20.14 -13.97
C ASP A 207 -16.46 19.38 -14.97
N GLY A 208 -17.23 18.40 -14.52
CA GLY A 208 -18.08 17.55 -15.35
C GLY A 208 -17.42 16.27 -15.86
N THR A 209 -16.13 16.06 -15.60
CA THR A 209 -15.43 14.86 -16.05
C THR A 209 -15.91 13.63 -15.26
N MET A 210 -16.25 12.55 -15.98
CA MET A 210 -16.62 11.26 -15.41
C MET A 210 -15.55 10.22 -15.66
N VAL A 211 -15.10 9.53 -14.60
CA VAL A 211 -14.14 8.43 -14.68
C VAL A 211 -14.87 7.10 -14.57
N GLU A 212 -14.73 6.25 -15.59
CA GLU A 212 -15.38 4.94 -15.61
C GLU A 212 -14.82 3.97 -14.59
N ASN A 213 -15.69 3.13 -14.00
CA ASN A 213 -15.27 2.09 -13.07
C ASN A 213 -14.87 0.81 -13.83
N PRO A 214 -13.59 0.43 -13.82
CA PRO A 214 -13.10 -0.71 -14.61
C PRO A 214 -13.55 -2.08 -14.10
N ARG A 215 -13.96 -2.22 -12.83
CA ARG A 215 -14.53 -3.41 -12.18
C ARG A 215 -13.68 -4.67 -12.43
N TYR A 216 -12.37 -4.59 -12.22
CA TYR A 216 -11.41 -5.66 -12.57
C TYR A 216 -11.67 -7.00 -11.87
N LEU A 217 -12.10 -6.98 -10.60
CA LEU A 217 -12.45 -8.20 -9.88
C LEU A 217 -13.67 -8.86 -10.51
N ARG A 218 -14.70 -8.09 -10.83
CA ARG A 218 -15.93 -8.62 -11.45
C ARG A 218 -15.64 -9.32 -12.79
N LYS A 219 -14.79 -8.71 -13.63
CA LYS A 219 -14.34 -9.32 -14.90
C LYS A 219 -13.55 -10.62 -14.71
N SER A 220 -12.88 -10.79 -13.56
CA SER A 220 -12.08 -11.98 -13.26
C SER A 220 -12.82 -13.00 -12.38
N GLU A 221 -14.03 -12.70 -11.92
CA GLU A 221 -14.74 -13.45 -10.89
C GLU A 221 -15.08 -14.89 -11.28
N ALA A 222 -15.59 -15.10 -12.49
CA ALA A 222 -15.94 -16.43 -12.99
C ALA A 222 -14.71 -17.36 -12.99
N LYS A 223 -13.59 -16.86 -13.53
CA LYS A 223 -12.31 -17.59 -13.53
C LYS A 223 -11.81 -17.85 -12.13
N LEU A 224 -11.90 -16.86 -11.23
CA LEU A 224 -11.47 -17.00 -9.85
C LEU A 224 -12.29 -18.07 -9.12
N LYS A 225 -13.63 -18.04 -9.22
CA LYS A 225 -14.54 -19.04 -8.64
C LYS A 225 -14.20 -20.45 -9.14
N HIS A 226 -13.98 -20.61 -10.45
CA HIS A 226 -13.60 -21.90 -11.03
C HIS A 226 -12.30 -22.45 -10.44
N GLU A 227 -11.23 -21.64 -10.40
CA GLU A 227 -9.94 -22.06 -9.86
C GLU A 227 -9.97 -22.29 -8.34
N GLN A 228 -10.80 -21.55 -7.60
CA GLN A 228 -11.03 -21.76 -6.16
C GLN A 228 -11.79 -23.08 -5.90
N ARG A 229 -12.83 -23.41 -6.69
CA ARG A 229 -13.53 -24.70 -6.59
C ARG A 229 -12.57 -25.87 -6.86
N LYS A 230 -11.69 -25.75 -7.87
CA LYS A 230 -10.62 -26.74 -8.10
C LYS A 230 -9.66 -26.87 -6.92
N LEU A 231 -9.33 -25.75 -6.27
CA LEU A 231 -8.45 -25.72 -5.11
C LEU A 231 -9.09 -26.42 -3.90
N SER A 232 -10.38 -26.17 -3.63
CA SER A 232 -11.09 -26.76 -2.48
C SER A 232 -11.15 -28.30 -2.56
N ARG A 233 -11.30 -28.84 -3.77
CA ARG A 233 -11.39 -30.31 -4.01
C ARG A 233 -10.06 -31.05 -3.89
N LYS A 234 -8.91 -30.34 -3.78
CA LYS A 234 -7.59 -30.98 -3.70
C LYS A 234 -7.17 -31.27 -2.27
N LYS A 235 -6.57 -32.45 -2.04
CA LYS A 235 -6.05 -32.88 -0.73
C LYS A 235 -5.10 -31.84 -0.13
N LYS A 236 -5.34 -31.45 1.13
CA LYS A 236 -4.46 -30.52 1.88
C LYS A 236 -3.03 -31.09 1.94
N GLY A 237 -2.02 -30.23 1.77
CA GLY A 237 -0.61 -30.64 1.77
C GLY A 237 -0.06 -31.12 0.41
N SER A 238 -0.90 -31.62 -0.53
CA SER A 238 -0.44 -32.19 -1.80
C SER A 238 0.24 -31.17 -2.72
N ASN A 239 1.17 -31.64 -3.57
CA ASN A 239 1.82 -30.81 -4.57
C ASN A 239 0.82 -30.27 -5.62
N SER A 240 -0.21 -31.06 -5.96
CA SER A 240 -1.30 -30.60 -6.83
C SER A 240 -2.06 -29.42 -6.24
N ARG A 241 -2.33 -29.42 -4.92
CA ARG A 241 -2.93 -28.27 -4.21
C ARG A 241 -2.01 -27.06 -4.18
N LYS A 242 -0.69 -27.25 -3.97
CA LYS A 242 0.30 -26.17 -4.03
C LYS A 242 0.32 -25.50 -5.40
N LYS A 243 0.35 -26.29 -6.49
CA LYS A 243 0.26 -25.78 -7.87
C LYS A 243 -1.04 -25.00 -8.12
N GLN A 244 -2.18 -25.54 -7.65
CA GLN A 244 -3.48 -24.89 -7.80
C GLN A 244 -3.58 -23.58 -6.99
N ARG A 245 -3.05 -23.53 -5.76
CA ARG A 245 -2.97 -22.30 -4.96
C ARG A 245 -2.19 -21.20 -5.69
N THR A 246 -1.11 -21.57 -6.39
CA THR A 246 -0.36 -20.63 -7.22
C THR A 246 -1.18 -20.06 -8.37
N LYS A 247 -2.04 -20.88 -9.02
CA LYS A 247 -2.95 -20.40 -10.08
C LYS A 247 -3.94 -19.35 -9.54
N VAL A 248 -4.60 -19.65 -8.42
CA VAL A 248 -5.50 -18.70 -7.74
C VAL A 248 -4.76 -17.41 -7.37
N ALA A 249 -3.57 -17.52 -6.77
CA ALA A 249 -2.75 -16.37 -6.39
C ALA A 249 -2.33 -15.51 -7.60
N LYS A 250 -2.08 -16.12 -8.77
CA LYS A 250 -1.79 -15.39 -10.02
C LYS A 250 -2.97 -14.55 -10.50
N ILE A 251 -4.20 -15.04 -10.35
CA ILE A 251 -5.41 -14.28 -10.70
C ILE A 251 -5.55 -13.06 -9.78
N HIS A 252 -5.44 -13.26 -8.47
CA HIS A 252 -5.48 -12.15 -7.51
C HIS A 252 -4.39 -11.11 -7.78
N ARG A 253 -3.16 -11.55 -8.09
CA ARG A 253 -2.06 -10.65 -8.46
C ARG A 253 -2.37 -9.85 -9.72
N LYS A 254 -2.97 -10.47 -10.75
CA LYS A 254 -3.38 -9.78 -11.97
C LYS A 254 -4.38 -8.66 -11.65
N VAL A 255 -5.45 -8.96 -10.93
CA VAL A 255 -6.47 -7.98 -10.51
C VAL A 255 -5.84 -6.85 -9.69
N LYS A 256 -4.99 -7.19 -8.70
CA LYS A 256 -4.26 -6.19 -7.90
C LYS A 256 -3.42 -5.26 -8.77
N ASN A 257 -2.69 -5.80 -9.75
CA ASN A 257 -1.81 -4.99 -10.60
C ASN A 257 -2.62 -4.08 -11.53
N GLN A 258 -3.70 -4.58 -12.15
CA GLN A 258 -4.59 -3.79 -13.00
C GLN A 258 -5.23 -2.64 -12.21
N ARG A 259 -5.71 -2.93 -11.00
CA ARG A 259 -6.25 -1.92 -10.09
C ARG A 259 -5.22 -0.85 -9.73
N ASN A 260 -4.01 -1.26 -9.33
CA ASN A 260 -2.95 -0.32 -8.99
C ASN A 260 -2.55 0.56 -10.19
N ASP A 261 -2.43 -0.01 -11.39
CA ASP A 261 -2.11 0.76 -12.61
C ASP A 261 -3.16 1.82 -12.90
N PHE A 262 -4.44 1.45 -12.83
CA PHE A 262 -5.56 2.37 -12.98
C PHE A 262 -5.50 3.52 -11.95
N LEU A 263 -5.37 3.17 -10.65
CA LEU A 263 -5.31 4.16 -9.58
C LEU A 263 -4.10 5.09 -9.71
N HIS A 264 -2.95 4.56 -10.16
CA HIS A 264 -1.78 5.39 -10.42
C HIS A 264 -1.99 6.35 -11.58
N LYS A 265 -2.65 5.92 -12.65
CA LYS A 265 -2.96 6.75 -13.81
C LYS A 265 -3.93 7.87 -13.45
N GLU A 266 -5.04 7.53 -12.82
CA GLU A 266 -6.07 8.53 -12.47
C GLU A 266 -5.56 9.53 -11.41
N SER A 267 -4.86 9.07 -10.37
CA SER A 267 -4.26 9.99 -9.39
C SER A 267 -3.14 10.86 -10.00
N CYS A 268 -2.43 10.38 -11.03
CA CYS A 268 -1.46 11.18 -11.76
C CYS A 268 -2.14 12.29 -12.55
N LYS A 269 -3.23 11.96 -13.29
CA LYS A 269 -4.03 12.95 -14.04
C LYS A 269 -4.54 14.06 -13.13
N LEU A 270 -5.09 13.71 -11.94
CA LEU A 270 -5.56 14.72 -10.99
C LEU A 270 -4.42 15.67 -10.58
N VAL A 271 -3.29 15.12 -10.14
CA VAL A 271 -2.16 15.93 -9.66
C VAL A 271 -1.52 16.74 -10.78
N THR A 272 -1.56 16.29 -12.02
CA THR A 272 -1.05 17.06 -13.16
C THR A 272 -1.95 18.25 -13.49
N ASN A 273 -3.27 18.08 -13.42
CA ASN A 273 -4.23 19.05 -13.93
C ASN A 273 -4.73 20.06 -12.89
N TYR A 274 -4.61 19.77 -11.58
CA TYR A 274 -5.16 20.60 -10.52
C TYR A 274 -4.14 20.84 -9.40
N ASP A 275 -4.22 22.01 -8.77
CA ASP A 275 -3.35 22.38 -7.64
C ASP A 275 -3.99 22.02 -6.30
N VAL A 276 -5.33 22.10 -6.23
CA VAL A 276 -6.10 21.71 -5.04
C VAL A 276 -7.10 20.61 -5.45
N ILE A 277 -7.02 19.48 -4.77
CA ILE A 277 -7.88 18.31 -5.01
C ILE A 277 -8.67 18.03 -3.74
N VAL A 278 -9.99 18.09 -3.81
CA VAL A 278 -10.85 17.89 -2.64
C VAL A 278 -11.57 16.56 -2.75
N PHE A 279 -11.46 15.72 -1.72
CA PHE A 279 -12.19 14.44 -1.59
C PHE A 279 -13.08 14.46 -0.35
N GLU A 280 -14.05 13.55 -0.31
CA GLU A 280 -14.76 13.23 0.93
C GLU A 280 -13.92 12.36 1.87
N ASP A 281 -13.99 12.64 3.19
CA ASP A 281 -13.43 11.77 4.24
C ASP A 281 -14.34 10.55 4.48
N LEU A 282 -14.27 9.58 3.59
CA LEU A 282 -15.09 8.38 3.64
C LEU A 282 -14.55 7.36 4.65
N ARG A 283 -15.36 6.99 5.63
CA ARG A 283 -15.05 5.91 6.58
C ARG A 283 -15.22 4.52 5.95
N ILE A 284 -14.32 4.18 5.02
CA ILE A 284 -14.37 2.93 4.23
C ILE A 284 -14.47 1.68 5.12
N LYS A 285 -13.79 1.64 6.29
CA LYS A 285 -13.89 0.53 7.26
C LYS A 285 -15.34 0.27 7.71
N ASN A 286 -16.17 1.30 7.82
CA ASN A 286 -17.58 1.15 8.17
C ASN A 286 -18.41 0.74 6.94
N MET A 287 -18.12 1.29 5.76
CA MET A 287 -18.84 0.99 4.53
C MET A 287 -18.72 -0.49 4.12
N VAL A 288 -17.57 -1.12 4.33
CA VAL A 288 -17.36 -2.55 4.00
C VAL A 288 -18.05 -3.51 5.00
N LYS A 289 -18.66 -3.02 6.09
CA LYS A 289 -19.53 -3.83 6.94
C LYS A 289 -20.82 -4.23 6.22
N ASN A 290 -21.27 -3.42 5.26
CA ASN A 290 -22.37 -3.78 4.38
C ASN A 290 -21.90 -4.88 3.40
N HIS A 291 -22.26 -6.13 3.66
CA HIS A 291 -21.84 -7.30 2.90
C HIS A 291 -22.28 -7.27 1.42
N ARG A 292 -23.37 -6.58 1.08
CA ARG A 292 -23.86 -6.41 -0.30
C ARG A 292 -22.92 -5.54 -1.14
N LEU A 293 -22.31 -4.51 -0.54
CA LEU A 293 -21.44 -3.54 -1.21
C LEU A 293 -19.94 -3.79 -0.97
N ALA A 294 -19.58 -4.53 0.08
CA ALA A 294 -18.20 -4.74 0.52
C ALA A 294 -17.24 -5.20 -0.60
N LYS A 295 -17.71 -6.11 -1.48
CA LYS A 295 -16.91 -6.59 -2.60
C LYS A 295 -16.63 -5.48 -3.62
N SER A 296 -17.64 -4.69 -3.98
CA SER A 296 -17.51 -3.59 -4.95
C SER A 296 -16.67 -2.45 -4.40
N ILE A 297 -16.87 -2.07 -3.13
CA ILE A 297 -16.07 -1.05 -2.43
C ILE A 297 -14.59 -1.48 -2.35
N SER A 298 -14.35 -2.75 -2.00
CA SER A 298 -12.99 -3.32 -1.96
C SER A 298 -12.35 -3.38 -3.35
N ASP A 299 -13.14 -3.58 -4.41
CA ASP A 299 -12.65 -3.57 -5.79
C ASP A 299 -12.30 -2.15 -6.25
N ALA A 300 -13.12 -1.16 -5.94
CA ALA A 300 -12.86 0.24 -6.27
C ALA A 300 -11.57 0.77 -5.57
N SER A 301 -11.34 0.38 -4.31
CA SER A 301 -10.13 0.76 -3.55
C SER A 301 -9.94 2.27 -3.38
N TRP A 302 -11.00 3.00 -3.04
CA TRP A 302 -10.99 4.46 -2.90
C TRP A 302 -9.95 5.00 -1.92
N SER A 303 -9.79 4.37 -0.73
CA SER A 303 -8.75 4.79 0.23
C SER A 303 -7.37 4.83 -0.42
N LYS A 304 -7.07 3.86 -1.29
CA LYS A 304 -5.80 3.79 -1.99
C LYS A 304 -5.67 4.83 -3.11
N PHE A 305 -6.80 5.21 -3.71
CA PHE A 305 -6.84 6.29 -4.69
C PHE A 305 -6.50 7.63 -4.04
N VAL A 306 -7.15 7.93 -2.91
CA VAL A 306 -6.88 9.13 -2.11
C VAL A 306 -5.42 9.13 -1.63
N GLU A 307 -4.92 8.02 -1.07
CA GLU A 307 -3.52 7.85 -0.67
C GLU A 307 -2.55 8.17 -1.84
N TYR A 308 -2.85 7.65 -3.04
CA TYR A 308 -2.01 7.90 -4.21
C TYR A 308 -2.08 9.35 -4.72
N ALA A 309 -3.23 9.99 -4.64
CA ALA A 309 -3.36 11.40 -4.95
C ALA A 309 -2.59 12.25 -3.93
N THR A 310 -2.76 11.97 -2.63
CA THR A 310 -2.12 12.71 -1.53
C THR A 310 -0.59 12.71 -1.62
N TYR A 311 0.05 11.53 -1.66
CA TYR A 311 1.52 11.53 -1.70
C TYR A 311 2.10 12.13 -2.99
N LYS A 312 1.39 12.00 -4.11
CA LYS A 312 1.81 12.63 -5.38
C LYS A 312 1.63 14.14 -5.34
N ALA A 313 0.51 14.63 -4.79
CA ALA A 313 0.26 16.04 -4.62
C ALA A 313 1.34 16.69 -3.72
N VAL A 314 1.64 16.09 -2.57
CA VAL A 314 2.72 16.53 -1.67
C VAL A 314 4.06 16.59 -2.42
N SER A 315 4.40 15.54 -3.19
CA SER A 315 5.64 15.50 -3.99
C SER A 315 5.67 16.56 -5.10
N ALA A 316 4.51 16.97 -5.61
CA ALA A 316 4.35 17.97 -6.66
C ALA A 316 4.21 19.41 -6.14
N GLY A 317 4.19 19.62 -4.81
CA GLY A 317 3.90 20.92 -4.20
C GLY A 317 2.44 21.37 -4.34
N LYS A 318 1.52 20.40 -4.39
CA LYS A 318 0.07 20.58 -4.53
C LYS A 318 -0.67 20.05 -3.31
N GLU A 319 -1.96 20.35 -3.19
CA GLU A 319 -2.73 20.09 -1.98
C GLU A 319 -3.85 19.08 -2.20
N VAL A 320 -4.08 18.23 -1.19
CA VAL A 320 -5.28 17.37 -1.09
C VAL A 320 -6.01 17.69 0.20
N ILE A 321 -7.30 17.97 0.09
CA ILE A 321 -8.17 18.33 1.20
C ILE A 321 -9.26 17.25 1.36
N LEU A 322 -9.55 16.87 2.60
CA LEU A 322 -10.65 15.97 2.94
C LEU A 322 -11.76 16.74 3.60
N VAL A 323 -13.00 16.55 3.11
CA VAL A 323 -14.21 17.23 3.64
C VAL A 323 -15.20 16.22 4.20
N ASN A 324 -16.08 16.69 5.09
CA ASN A 324 -17.13 15.86 5.66
C ASN A 324 -18.13 15.45 4.56
N PRO A 325 -18.43 14.13 4.39
CA PRO A 325 -19.31 13.62 3.33
C PRO A 325 -20.82 13.88 3.57
N ARG A 326 -21.19 14.56 4.68
CA ARG A 326 -22.60 14.73 5.03
C ARG A 326 -23.33 15.63 4.02
N ASN A 327 -24.41 15.11 3.42
CA ASN A 327 -25.35 15.80 2.53
C ASN A 327 -24.76 16.35 1.22
N THR A 328 -23.53 16.05 0.85
CA THR A 328 -22.90 16.55 -0.38
C THR A 328 -23.70 16.23 -1.64
N SER A 329 -24.33 15.06 -1.72
CA SER A 329 -25.19 14.66 -2.85
C SER A 329 -26.63 15.20 -2.77
N GLN A 330 -27.08 15.70 -1.62
CA GLN A 330 -28.43 16.20 -1.40
C GLN A 330 -28.54 17.73 -1.56
N ILE A 331 -27.51 18.45 -1.18
CA ILE A 331 -27.47 19.91 -1.32
C ILE A 331 -27.35 20.27 -2.79
N CYS A 332 -28.18 21.23 -3.22
CA CYS A 332 -28.11 21.77 -4.58
C CYS A 332 -26.85 22.64 -4.74
N SER A 333 -26.03 22.33 -5.73
CA SER A 333 -24.83 23.11 -6.01
C SER A 333 -25.13 24.51 -6.59
N GLY A 334 -26.33 24.77 -7.04
CA GLY A 334 -26.76 26.10 -7.49
C GLY A 334 -27.21 27.01 -6.34
N CYS A 335 -28.27 26.60 -5.62
CA CYS A 335 -28.92 27.46 -4.62
C CYS A 335 -28.68 27.08 -3.16
N GLY A 336 -28.02 25.94 -2.85
CA GLY A 336 -27.77 25.48 -1.49
C GLY A 336 -28.94 24.77 -0.81
N ASN A 337 -30.12 24.71 -1.40
CA ASN A 337 -31.27 24.02 -0.84
C ASN A 337 -31.06 22.50 -0.79
N THR A 338 -31.59 21.87 0.25
CA THR A 338 -31.52 20.41 0.40
C THR A 338 -32.63 19.72 -0.34
N VAL A 339 -32.32 18.91 -1.34
CA VAL A 339 -33.24 18.11 -2.13
C VAL A 339 -33.11 16.64 -1.70
N LYS A 340 -34.10 16.15 -0.95
CA LYS A 340 -34.16 14.72 -0.56
C LYS A 340 -34.29 13.84 -1.81
N LYS A 341 -33.42 12.80 -1.88
CA LYS A 341 -33.39 11.87 -3.02
C LYS A 341 -33.17 10.44 -2.52
N SER A 342 -33.74 9.48 -3.27
CA SER A 342 -33.40 8.08 -3.08
C SER A 342 -32.00 7.80 -3.61
N LEU A 343 -31.37 6.73 -3.13
CA LEU A 343 -30.06 6.28 -3.62
C LEU A 343 -30.06 5.86 -5.08
N ALA A 344 -31.24 5.53 -5.63
CA ALA A 344 -31.44 5.16 -7.03
C ALA A 344 -31.49 6.36 -7.98
N ALA A 345 -31.85 7.56 -7.49
CA ALA A 345 -31.91 8.76 -8.31
C ALA A 345 -30.52 9.20 -8.77
N ARG A 346 -30.31 9.26 -10.08
CA ARG A 346 -29.02 9.66 -10.68
C ARG A 346 -28.98 11.12 -11.10
N THR A 347 -30.15 11.74 -11.25
CA THR A 347 -30.25 13.14 -11.64
C THR A 347 -30.60 13.99 -10.43
N HIS A 348 -29.89 15.07 -10.23
CA HIS A 348 -30.26 16.15 -9.33
C HIS A 348 -31.19 17.09 -10.05
N LYS A 349 -32.42 17.19 -9.56
CA LYS A 349 -33.44 18.20 -10.02
C LYS A 349 -33.81 19.07 -8.83
N CYS A 350 -33.60 20.38 -8.93
CA CYS A 350 -33.88 21.33 -7.87
C CYS A 350 -35.01 22.29 -8.29
N PRO A 351 -35.88 22.75 -7.36
CA PRO A 351 -36.88 23.78 -7.65
C PRO A 351 -36.29 25.08 -8.19
N CYS A 352 -34.99 25.35 -7.97
CA CYS A 352 -34.30 26.50 -8.55
C CYS A 352 -34.01 26.37 -10.05
N GLY A 353 -34.48 25.30 -10.71
CA GLY A 353 -34.26 25.03 -12.13
C GLY A 353 -32.99 24.25 -12.46
N LEU A 354 -32.08 24.01 -11.49
CA LEU A 354 -30.86 23.26 -11.74
C LEU A 354 -31.16 21.78 -11.97
N VAL A 355 -30.69 21.25 -13.11
CA VAL A 355 -30.75 19.83 -13.46
C VAL A 355 -29.32 19.37 -13.80
N LEU A 356 -28.74 18.49 -12.99
CA LEU A 356 -27.39 17.95 -13.16
C LEU A 356 -27.34 16.45 -12.85
N ASP A 357 -26.26 15.78 -13.28
CA ASP A 357 -25.93 14.48 -12.73
C ASP A 357 -25.67 14.61 -11.21
N ARG A 358 -26.18 13.64 -10.43
CA ARG A 358 -26.09 13.67 -8.96
C ARG A 358 -24.66 13.69 -8.47
N ASP A 359 -23.78 12.91 -9.10
CA ASP A 359 -22.41 12.73 -8.67
C ASP A 359 -21.56 13.97 -9.07
N ILE A 360 -21.90 14.66 -10.19
CA ILE A 360 -21.33 15.99 -10.55
C ILE A 360 -21.80 17.05 -9.54
N ASN A 361 -23.09 17.09 -9.20
CA ASN A 361 -23.58 18.00 -8.17
C ASN A 361 -22.87 17.81 -6.84
N ALA A 362 -22.62 16.56 -6.43
CA ALA A 362 -21.85 16.23 -5.24
C ALA A 362 -20.40 16.74 -5.34
N ALA A 363 -19.74 16.51 -6.47
CA ALA A 363 -18.35 16.94 -6.70
C ALA A 363 -18.22 18.48 -6.62
N ILE A 364 -19.18 19.25 -7.13
CA ILE A 364 -19.20 20.73 -7.01
C ILE A 364 -19.33 21.13 -5.53
N ASN A 365 -20.21 20.48 -4.77
CA ASN A 365 -20.38 20.75 -3.34
C ASN A 365 -19.12 20.37 -2.53
N ILE A 366 -18.46 19.25 -2.87
CA ILE A 366 -17.18 18.83 -2.28
C ILE A 366 -16.13 19.91 -2.51
N LEU A 367 -16.01 20.43 -3.74
CA LEU A 367 -15.09 21.51 -4.06
C LEU A 367 -15.37 22.76 -3.20
N ARG A 368 -16.62 23.19 -3.15
CA ARG A 368 -17.04 24.37 -2.37
C ARG A 368 -16.70 24.21 -0.90
N LEU A 369 -16.96 23.05 -0.30
CA LEU A 369 -16.62 22.76 1.10
C LEU A 369 -15.11 22.82 1.37
N GLY A 370 -14.30 22.34 0.45
CA GLY A 370 -12.84 22.35 0.59
C GLY A 370 -12.19 23.71 0.36
N THR A 371 -12.82 24.58 -0.43
CA THR A 371 -12.29 25.93 -0.75
C THR A 371 -12.90 27.04 0.11
N SER A 372 -13.90 26.73 0.95
CA SER A 372 -14.49 27.70 1.88
C SER A 372 -13.59 27.99 3.07
N PRO A 373 -13.41 29.25 3.48
CA PRO A 373 -12.62 29.60 4.64
C PRO A 373 -13.13 28.89 5.93
N GLY A 374 -12.26 28.22 6.66
CA GLY A 374 -12.50 27.73 8.02
C GLY A 374 -13.10 26.31 8.18
N ARG A 375 -13.30 25.50 7.11
CA ARG A 375 -13.95 24.17 7.22
C ARG A 375 -13.18 22.96 6.71
N ALA A 376 -11.95 23.12 6.23
CA ALA A 376 -11.16 22.04 5.67
C ALA A 376 -10.04 21.61 6.60
N THR A 377 -9.87 20.30 6.82
CA THR A 377 -8.64 19.74 7.36
C THR A 377 -7.69 19.45 6.21
N ALA A 378 -6.65 20.29 6.06
CA ALA A 378 -5.56 19.97 5.15
C ALA A 378 -4.89 18.67 5.62
N VAL A 379 -4.79 17.67 4.75
CA VAL A 379 -3.99 16.47 5.02
C VAL A 379 -2.53 16.86 4.79
N ALA A 380 -1.91 17.47 5.79
CA ALA A 380 -0.47 17.59 5.83
C ALA A 380 0.12 16.18 5.99
N GLY A 381 0.89 15.75 5.01
CA GLY A 381 1.51 14.46 4.75
C GLY A 381 1.46 13.40 5.86
N LEU A 382 1.05 12.20 5.44
CA LEU A 382 1.24 10.94 6.19
C LEU A 382 2.72 10.55 6.28
#